data_e71a93c20fd6560b6a025dea5fe701cc
#
_entry.id   e71a93c20fd6560b6a025dea5fe701cc
#
_cell.length_a   1.000
_cell.length_b   1.000
_cell.length_c   1.000
_cell.angle_alpha   90.00
_cell.angle_beta   90.00
_cell.angle_gamma   90.00
#
_symmetry.space_group_name_H-M   'P 1'
#
loop_
_entity.id
_entity.type
_entity.pdbx_description
1 polymer ?
#
loop_
_entity_poly.entity_id
_entity_poly.type
_entity_poly.pdbx_seq_one_letter_code
_entity_poly.pdbx_strand_id
1 'polypeptide(L)'
;MSLELEEETLKKMCNLHFPEYVLKMRQYAKENNVPIIQDEGLSFLISMIRIKHPQNILEIGTAIGYSGAMMALNSNAFITTLERD
;
A
#
# COMPACT_ATOMS: atom_id res chain seq x y z
N MET A 1 -9.62 -12.38 19.51
CA MET A 1 -8.42 -11.58 19.26
C MET A 1 -8.83 -10.16 18.88
N SER A 2 -8.17 -9.16 19.43
CA SER A 2 -8.52 -7.79 19.14
C SER A 2 -8.00 -7.41 17.73
N LEU A 3 -8.67 -6.42 17.14
CA LEU A 3 -8.28 -5.91 15.84
C LEU A 3 -6.87 -5.33 15.86
N GLU A 4 -6.51 -4.68 16.95
CA GLU A 4 -5.18 -4.09 17.12
C GLU A 4 -4.08 -5.14 17.09
N LEU A 5 -4.30 -6.29 17.75
CA LEU A 5 -3.32 -7.37 17.77
C LEU A 5 -3.12 -7.96 16.36
N GLU A 6 -4.21 -8.11 15.61
CA GLU A 6 -4.11 -8.59 14.24
C GLU A 6 -3.34 -7.62 13.36
N GLU A 7 -3.59 -6.33 13.52
CA GLU A 7 -2.91 -5.28 12.80
C GLU A 7 -1.41 -5.30 13.04
N GLU A 8 -0.99 -5.36 14.29
CA GLU A 8 0.43 -5.44 14.63
C GLU A 8 1.09 -6.71 14.09
N THR A 9 0.37 -7.82 14.16
CA THR A 9 0.86 -9.09 13.64
C THR A 9 1.08 -9.01 12.14
N LEU A 10 0.13 -8.43 11.39
CA LEU A 10 0.25 -8.25 9.96
C LEU A 10 1.42 -7.35 9.60
N LYS A 11 1.61 -6.25 10.33
CA LYS A 11 2.74 -5.35 10.09
C LYS A 11 4.08 -6.05 10.30
N LYS A 12 4.18 -6.83 11.36
CA LYS A 12 5.40 -7.60 11.65
C LYS A 12 5.67 -8.65 10.60
N MET A 13 4.64 -9.36 10.17
CA MET A 13 4.77 -10.40 9.17
C MET A 13 5.12 -9.84 7.80
N CYS A 14 4.55 -8.70 7.47
CA CYS A 14 4.77 -8.08 6.16
C CYS A 14 6.10 -7.32 6.08
N ASN A 15 6.61 -6.82 7.20
CA ASN A 15 7.87 -6.08 7.25
C ASN A 15 7.92 -4.96 6.20
N LEU A 16 6.98 -4.01 6.31
CA LEU A 16 6.87 -2.91 5.37
C LEU A 16 8.02 -1.92 5.53
N HIS A 17 8.56 -1.50 4.40
CA HIS A 17 9.56 -0.44 4.34
C HIS A 17 8.93 0.81 3.70
N PHE A 18 9.10 1.96 4.36
CA PHE A 18 8.56 3.23 3.90
C PHE A 18 9.70 4.19 3.57
N PRO A 19 10.08 4.33 2.29
CA PRO A 19 11.06 5.35 1.90
C PRO A 19 10.57 6.75 2.24
N GLU A 20 11.48 7.70 2.27
CA GLU A 20 11.14 9.07 2.65
C GLU A 20 10.02 9.67 1.79
N TYR A 21 10.06 9.45 0.48
CA TYR A 21 9.03 10.01 -0.40
C TYR A 21 7.65 9.40 -0.10
N VAL A 22 7.58 8.15 0.31
CA VAL A 22 6.34 7.51 0.71
C VAL A 22 5.83 8.08 2.03
N LEU A 23 6.73 8.32 2.98
CA LEU A 23 6.36 8.97 4.24
C LEU A 23 5.80 10.36 4.00
N LYS A 24 6.36 11.10 3.05
CA LYS A 24 5.83 12.41 2.65
C LYS A 24 4.43 12.30 2.04
N MET A 25 4.17 11.25 1.27
CA MET A 25 2.83 10.99 0.73
C MET A 25 1.83 10.75 1.85
N ARG A 26 2.21 9.96 2.85
CA ARG A 26 1.35 9.71 4.02
C ARG A 26 1.06 11.00 4.78
N GLN A 27 2.08 11.83 4.95
CA GLN A 27 1.94 13.13 5.63
C GLN A 27 0.99 14.05 4.86
N TYR A 28 1.17 14.14 3.56
CA TYR A 28 0.30 14.94 2.68
C TYR A 28 -1.16 14.46 2.79
N ALA A 29 -1.38 13.16 2.74
CA ALA A 29 -2.73 12.60 2.84
C ALA A 29 -3.38 12.97 4.16
N LYS A 30 -2.63 12.90 5.26
CA LYS A 30 -3.14 13.25 6.59
C LYS A 30 -3.50 14.72 6.66
N GLU A 31 -2.62 15.59 6.17
CA GLU A 31 -2.83 17.05 6.23
C GLU A 31 -3.98 17.51 5.34
N ASN A 32 -4.23 16.82 4.25
CA ASN A 32 -5.23 17.21 3.26
C ASN A 32 -6.48 16.34 3.27
N ASN A 33 -6.63 15.46 4.27
CA ASN A 33 -7.77 14.56 4.41
C ASN A 33 -8.00 13.70 3.16
N VAL A 34 -6.92 13.26 2.52
CA VAL A 34 -7.00 12.36 1.38
C VAL A 34 -7.06 10.94 1.91
N PRO A 35 -8.12 10.17 1.58
CA PRO A 35 -8.20 8.78 2.02
C PRO A 35 -7.16 7.93 1.28
N ILE A 36 -6.33 7.24 2.04
CA ILE A 36 -5.38 6.26 1.50
C ILE A 36 -5.61 4.93 2.19
N ILE A 37 -5.08 3.86 1.59
CA ILE A 37 -5.19 2.53 2.17
C ILE A 37 -4.54 2.53 3.56
N GLN A 38 -5.21 1.91 4.53
CA GLN A 38 -4.70 1.83 5.89
C GLN A 38 -3.64 0.74 6.00
N ASP A 39 -2.85 0.81 7.08
CA ASP A 39 -1.69 -0.07 7.24
C ASP A 39 -2.04 -1.55 7.20
N GLU A 40 -3.16 -1.97 7.81
CA GLU A 40 -3.55 -3.37 7.78
C GLU A 40 -3.91 -3.83 6.37
N GLY A 41 -4.65 -3.01 5.63
CA GLY A 41 -4.98 -3.31 4.24
C GLY A 41 -3.74 -3.34 3.36
N LEU A 42 -2.83 -2.40 3.59
CA LEU A 42 -1.56 -2.34 2.87
C LEU A 42 -0.70 -3.58 3.14
N SER A 43 -0.58 -3.97 4.41
CA SER A 43 0.18 -5.16 4.79
C SER A 43 -0.38 -6.42 4.11
N PHE A 44 -1.70 -6.54 4.08
CA PHE A 44 -2.35 -7.66 3.41
C PHE A 44 -2.06 -7.65 1.91
N LEU A 45 -2.21 -6.49 1.28
CA LEU A 45 -1.97 -6.32 -0.15
C LEU A 45 -0.53 -6.68 -0.52
N ILE A 46 0.43 -6.15 0.21
CA ILE A 46 1.85 -6.41 -0.07
C ILE A 46 2.19 -7.87 0.19
N SER A 47 1.62 -8.49 1.22
CA SER A 47 1.81 -9.91 1.48
C SER A 47 1.31 -10.76 0.30
N MET A 48 0.14 -10.42 -0.24
CA MET A 48 -0.40 -11.12 -1.41
C MET A 48 0.51 -10.97 -2.63
N ILE A 49 1.04 -9.77 -2.85
CA ILE A 49 1.95 -9.51 -3.96
C ILE A 49 3.23 -10.34 -3.81
N ARG A 50 3.77 -10.41 -2.61
CA ARG A 50 4.99 -11.19 -2.34
C ARG A 50 4.78 -12.68 -2.52
N ILE A 51 3.57 -13.17 -2.24
CA ILE A 51 3.23 -14.58 -2.42
C ILE A 51 2.95 -14.92 -3.89
N LYS A 52 2.17 -14.07 -4.56
CA LYS A 52 1.69 -14.34 -5.92
C LYS A 52 2.69 -13.99 -7.01
N HIS A 53 3.61 -13.08 -6.76
CA HIS A 53 4.56 -12.57 -7.75
C HIS A 53 3.89 -12.17 -9.06
N PRO A 54 2.87 -11.28 -9.02
CA PRO A 54 2.16 -10.92 -10.25
C PRO A 54 3.06 -10.17 -11.22
N GLN A 55 2.80 -10.36 -12.51
CA GLN A 55 3.51 -9.62 -13.56
C GLN A 55 2.81 -8.31 -13.89
N ASN A 56 1.51 -8.25 -13.69
CA ASN A 56 0.70 -7.07 -13.99
C ASN A 56 -0.27 -6.83 -12.85
N ILE A 57 -0.38 -5.57 -12.45
CA ILE A 57 -1.30 -5.13 -11.41
C ILE A 57 -2.13 -3.98 -11.96
N LEU A 58 -3.45 -4.07 -11.82
CA LEU A 58 -4.35 -2.98 -12.16
C LEU A 58 -4.89 -2.37 -10.87
N GLU A 59 -4.68 -1.07 -10.72
CA GLU A 59 -5.21 -0.32 -9.58
C GLU A 59 -6.26 0.67 -10.06
N ILE A 60 -7.42 0.67 -9.43
CA ILE A 60 -8.52 1.59 -9.75
C ILE A 60 -8.69 2.56 -8.59
N GLY A 61 -8.65 3.85 -8.88
CA GLY A 61 -8.78 4.88 -7.85
C GLY A 61 -7.49 5.08 -7.06
N THR A 62 -6.48 5.64 -7.71
CA THR A 62 -5.14 5.79 -7.11
C THR A 62 -5.03 6.84 -6.02
N ALA A 63 -5.98 7.76 -5.92
CA ALA A 63 -5.87 8.94 -5.07
C ALA A 63 -4.54 9.69 -5.37
N ILE A 64 -3.57 9.63 -4.45
CA ILE A 64 -2.26 10.29 -4.68
C ILE A 64 -1.18 9.31 -5.15
N GLY A 65 -1.57 8.07 -5.47
CA GLY A 65 -0.61 7.07 -5.95
C GLY A 65 0.14 6.33 -4.85
N TYR A 66 -0.30 6.44 -3.61
CA TYR A 66 0.38 5.85 -2.45
C TYR A 66 0.44 4.32 -2.54
N SER A 67 -0.69 3.66 -2.75
CA SER A 67 -0.71 2.20 -2.84
C SER A 67 0.06 1.71 -4.06
N GLY A 68 -0.03 2.42 -5.18
CA GLY A 68 0.76 2.10 -6.39
C GLY A 68 2.24 2.18 -6.12
N ALA A 69 2.70 3.21 -5.40
CA ALA A 69 4.10 3.35 -5.04
C ALA A 69 4.56 2.18 -4.16
N MET A 70 3.75 1.80 -3.18
CA MET A 70 4.08 0.67 -2.30
C MET A 70 4.11 -0.65 -3.05
N MET A 71 3.19 -0.85 -4.00
CA MET A 71 3.18 -2.04 -4.84
C MET A 71 4.42 -2.10 -5.73
N ALA A 72 4.82 -0.97 -6.30
CA ALA A 72 6.01 -0.89 -7.15
C ALA A 72 7.29 -1.22 -6.37
N LEU A 73 7.38 -0.76 -5.12
CA LEU A 73 8.54 -1.05 -4.26
C LEU A 73 8.66 -2.54 -3.91
N ASN A 74 7.56 -3.26 -3.91
CA ASN A 74 7.50 -4.63 -3.41
C ASN A 74 7.27 -5.67 -4.51
N SER A 75 7.39 -5.27 -5.78
CA SER A 75 7.18 -6.18 -6.90
C SER A 75 8.02 -5.77 -8.09
N ASN A 76 8.08 -6.66 -9.09
CA ASN A 76 8.63 -6.34 -10.41
C ASN A 76 7.51 -6.21 -11.43
N ALA A 77 6.28 -6.03 -10.97
CA ALA A 77 5.11 -5.97 -11.83
C ALA A 77 5.00 -4.64 -12.58
N PHE A 78 4.36 -4.68 -13.74
CA PHE A 78 3.85 -3.47 -14.38
C PHE A 78 2.57 -3.06 -13.67
N ILE A 79 2.53 -1.83 -13.19
CA ILE A 79 1.37 -1.33 -12.46
C ILE A 79 0.66 -0.30 -13.31
N THR A 80 -0.59 -0.60 -13.63
CA THR A 80 -1.46 0.31 -14.37
C THR A 80 -2.46 0.90 -13.40
N THR A 81 -2.52 2.22 -13.33
CA THR A 81 -3.44 2.90 -12.44
C THR A 81 -4.48 3.64 -13.25
N LEU A 82 -5.73 3.54 -12.82
CA LEU A 82 -6.85 4.25 -13.43
C LEU A 82 -7.44 5.18 -12.39
N GLU A 83 -7.37 6.47 -12.67
CA GLU A 83 -7.93 7.48 -11.78
C GLU A 83 -9.30 7.92 -12.31
N ARG A 84 -10.24 7.98 -11.38
CA ARG A 84 -11.58 8.45 -11.68
C ARG A 84 -11.72 9.85 -11.09
N ASP A 85 -12.03 10.79 -11.92
CA ASP A 85 -12.17 12.20 -11.51
C ASP A 85 -13.20 12.44 -10.43
#